data_742ab4f82d7d4f722ed13d4877dbfd0b
#
_entry.id   742ab4f82d7d4f722ed13d4877dbfd0b
#
_cell.length_a   1.000
_cell.length_b   1.000
_cell.length_c   1.000
_cell.angle_alpha   90.00
_cell.angle_beta   90.00
_cell.angle_gamma   90.00
#
_symmetry.space_group_name_H-M   'P 1'
#
loop_
_entity.id
_entity.type
_entity.pdbx_description
1 polymer ?
#
loop_
_entity_poly.entity_id
_entity_poly.type
_entity_poly.pdbx_seq_one_letter_code
_entity_poly.pdbx_strand_id
1 'polypeptide(L)'
;MSEPAVLVDTNVWSTVILPAGKHNQTPELLKWRGLLLGREVVIAAQTEAELLYGAYKASWGATRLLGLRQAIATTPTIPVTADVIEAFARLRTECRFAGHALQAKDHMGDAWIAATGIAHGFPLLTGDSIFGDTPGLTLLEDAS
;
A
#
# COMPACT_ATOMS: atom_id res chain seq x y z
N MET A 1 23.72 7.93 2.74
CA MET A 1 22.50 7.44 3.39
C MET A 1 21.48 7.05 2.34
N SER A 2 20.97 5.86 2.46
CA SER A 2 19.93 5.41 1.53
C SER A 2 18.58 5.99 1.93
N GLU A 3 17.74 6.23 0.93
CA GLU A 3 16.35 6.62 1.17
C GLU A 3 15.59 5.42 1.77
N PRO A 4 14.56 5.68 2.59
CA PRO A 4 13.75 4.58 3.11
C PRO A 4 13.03 3.86 1.97
N ALA A 5 12.61 2.62 2.24
CA ALA A 5 11.75 1.90 1.31
C ALA A 5 10.45 2.66 1.10
N VAL A 6 9.83 2.46 -0.06
CA VAL A 6 8.52 3.03 -0.36
C VAL A 6 7.46 1.96 -0.12
N LEU A 7 6.47 2.30 0.70
CA LEU A 7 5.29 1.48 0.88
C LEU A 7 4.31 1.81 -0.24
N VAL A 8 3.85 0.81 -0.96
CA VAL A 8 2.84 1.03 -2.01
C VAL A 8 1.52 0.41 -1.56
N ASP A 9 0.42 1.07 -1.88
CA ASP A 9 -0.88 0.51 -1.56
C ASP A 9 -1.26 -0.60 -2.55
N THR A 10 -2.36 -1.27 -2.29
CA THR A 10 -2.79 -2.43 -3.08
C THR A 10 -2.98 -2.10 -4.54
N ASN A 11 -3.57 -0.94 -4.84
CA ASN A 11 -3.85 -0.55 -6.21
C ASN A 11 -2.57 -0.20 -6.99
N VAL A 12 -1.64 0.51 -6.35
CA VAL A 12 -0.34 0.80 -6.95
C VAL A 12 0.42 -0.49 -7.23
N TRP A 13 0.47 -1.40 -6.25
CA TRP A 13 1.17 -2.67 -6.42
C TRP A 13 0.58 -3.48 -7.58
N SER A 14 -0.74 -3.59 -7.65
CA SER A 14 -1.42 -4.33 -8.71
C SER A 14 -1.13 -3.75 -10.09
N THR A 15 -1.02 -2.43 -10.17
CA THR A 15 -0.79 -1.74 -11.44
C THR A 15 0.67 -1.83 -11.89
N VAL A 16 1.61 -1.68 -10.96
CA VAL A 16 3.04 -1.59 -11.28
C VAL A 16 3.72 -2.95 -11.29
N ILE A 17 3.40 -3.83 -10.35
CA ILE A 17 4.14 -5.07 -10.11
C ILE A 17 3.49 -6.26 -10.82
N LEU A 18 2.16 -6.41 -10.75
CA LEU A 18 1.49 -7.49 -11.46
C LEU A 18 1.62 -7.27 -12.96
N PRO A 19 1.91 -8.35 -13.72
CA PRO A 19 1.95 -8.24 -15.17
C PRO A 19 0.56 -7.83 -15.67
N ALA A 20 0.43 -6.55 -16.01
CA ALA A 20 -0.76 -6.06 -16.67
C ALA A 20 -0.71 -6.46 -18.15
N GLY A 21 -1.87 -6.67 -18.75
CA GLY A 21 -1.96 -6.89 -20.19
C GLY A 21 -1.24 -5.76 -20.94
N LYS A 22 -0.84 -6.06 -22.18
CA LYS A 22 0.03 -5.24 -23.02
C LYS A 22 -0.41 -3.79 -23.24
N HIS A 23 -1.56 -3.39 -22.72
CA HIS A 23 -2.21 -2.13 -23.12
C HIS A 23 -2.33 -1.10 -21.99
N ASN A 24 -1.74 -1.34 -20.84
CA ASN A 24 -1.98 -0.49 -19.67
C ASN A 24 -0.82 0.47 -19.39
N GLN A 25 -0.32 1.13 -20.42
CA GLN A 25 0.65 2.21 -20.23
C GLN A 25 -0.10 3.52 -20.07
N THR A 26 -0.73 3.67 -18.90
CA THR A 26 -1.41 4.92 -18.57
C THR A 26 -0.39 5.95 -18.07
N PRO A 27 -0.69 7.26 -18.18
CA PRO A 27 0.17 8.28 -17.59
C PRO A 27 0.44 8.05 -16.10
N GLU A 28 -0.56 7.56 -15.36
CA GLU A 28 -0.43 7.25 -13.94
C GLU A 28 0.57 6.13 -13.69
N LEU A 29 0.52 5.06 -14.46
CA LEU A 29 1.49 3.96 -14.35
C LEU A 29 2.91 4.45 -14.60
N LEU A 30 3.11 5.26 -15.64
CA LEU A 30 4.43 5.81 -15.96
C LEU A 30 4.94 6.72 -14.84
N LYS A 31 4.05 7.53 -14.27
CA LYS A 31 4.38 8.39 -13.13
C LYS A 31 4.83 7.55 -11.93
N TRP A 32 4.08 6.52 -11.58
CA TRP A 32 4.41 5.66 -10.44
C TRP A 32 5.73 4.92 -10.66
N ARG A 33 5.96 4.40 -11.86
CA ARG A 33 7.24 3.75 -12.19
C ARG A 33 8.41 4.72 -12.04
N GLY A 34 8.23 5.96 -12.46
CA GLY A 34 9.25 7.00 -12.30
C GLY A 34 9.56 7.29 -10.84
N LEU A 35 8.52 7.40 -10.01
CA LEU A 35 8.68 7.65 -8.57
C LEU A 35 9.36 6.49 -7.85
N LEU A 36 9.15 5.27 -8.31
CA LEU A 36 9.71 4.06 -7.69
C LEU A 36 11.11 3.69 -8.22
N LEU A 37 11.56 4.35 -9.27
CA LEU A 37 12.83 4.01 -9.90
C LEU A 37 13.99 4.17 -8.90
N GLY A 38 14.77 3.10 -8.74
CA GLY A 38 15.89 3.11 -7.79
C GLY A 38 15.50 3.01 -6.33
N ARG A 39 14.22 2.80 -6.03
CA ARG A 39 13.71 2.69 -4.67
C ARG A 39 13.38 1.24 -4.32
N GLU A 40 13.61 0.88 -3.07
CA GLU A 40 13.10 -0.38 -2.54
C GLU A 40 11.59 -0.24 -2.32
N VAL A 41 10.82 -1.25 -2.73
CA VAL A 41 9.36 -1.26 -2.64
C VAL A 41 8.92 -2.33 -1.65
N VAL A 42 8.02 -1.97 -0.74
CA VAL A 42 7.45 -2.90 0.24
C VAL A 42 5.93 -2.76 0.26
N ILE A 43 5.26 -3.77 0.76
CA ILE A 43 3.80 -3.75 0.97
C ILE A 43 3.48 -4.07 2.42
N ALA A 44 2.33 -3.58 2.88
CA ALA A 44 1.80 -3.94 4.19
C ALA A 44 1.18 -5.35 4.16
N ALA A 45 1.14 -6.01 5.32
CA ALA A 45 0.44 -7.29 5.46
C ALA A 45 -1.02 -7.18 5.00
N GLN A 46 -1.67 -6.04 5.26
CA GLN A 46 -3.03 -5.76 4.81
C GLN A 46 -3.15 -5.87 3.28
N THR A 47 -2.16 -5.35 2.54
CA THR A 47 -2.15 -5.42 1.09
C THR A 47 -2.08 -6.87 0.61
N GLU A 48 -1.22 -7.69 1.20
CA GLU A 48 -1.17 -9.12 0.86
C GLU A 48 -2.53 -9.78 1.07
N ALA A 49 -3.17 -9.49 2.22
CA ALA A 49 -4.50 -10.03 2.52
C ALA A 49 -5.55 -9.58 1.49
N GLU A 50 -5.53 -8.32 1.10
CA GLU A 50 -6.47 -7.80 0.10
C GLU A 50 -6.28 -8.43 -1.27
N LEU A 51 -5.04 -8.64 -1.68
CA LEU A 51 -4.73 -9.29 -2.96
C LEU A 51 -5.23 -10.73 -2.98
N LEU A 52 -4.97 -11.48 -1.93
CA LEU A 52 -5.42 -12.88 -1.81
C LEU A 52 -6.95 -12.95 -1.73
N TYR A 53 -7.57 -12.08 -0.95
CA TYR A 53 -9.03 -12.02 -0.85
C TYR A 53 -9.65 -11.73 -2.21
N GLY A 54 -9.09 -10.78 -2.97
CA GLY A 54 -9.60 -10.47 -4.31
C GLY A 54 -9.55 -11.67 -5.25
N ALA A 55 -8.46 -12.44 -5.20
CA ALA A 55 -8.31 -13.65 -6.01
C ALA A 55 -9.31 -14.72 -5.63
N TYR A 56 -9.50 -14.97 -4.33
CA TYR A 56 -10.48 -15.95 -3.85
C TYR A 56 -11.90 -15.53 -4.19
N LYS A 57 -12.22 -14.26 -3.98
CA LYS A 57 -13.56 -13.74 -4.29
C LYS A 57 -13.87 -13.88 -5.77
N ALA A 58 -12.89 -13.69 -6.64
CA ALA A 58 -13.03 -13.81 -8.09
C ALA A 58 -12.93 -15.27 -8.57
N SER A 59 -12.74 -16.21 -7.66
CA SER A 59 -12.62 -17.67 -7.96
C SER A 59 -11.48 -17.96 -8.94
N TRP A 60 -10.32 -17.35 -8.74
CA TRP A 60 -9.16 -17.61 -9.58
C TRP A 60 -8.75 -19.08 -9.50
N GLY A 61 -8.42 -19.68 -10.67
CA GLY A 61 -7.90 -21.03 -10.72
C GLY A 61 -6.49 -21.14 -10.15
N ALA A 62 -6.03 -22.38 -9.96
CA ALA A 62 -4.76 -22.68 -9.28
C ALA A 62 -3.56 -22.01 -9.96
N THR A 63 -3.52 -22.01 -11.30
CA THR A 63 -2.39 -21.43 -12.04
C THR A 63 -2.29 -19.91 -11.83
N ARG A 64 -3.43 -19.25 -11.91
CA ARG A 64 -3.47 -17.78 -11.74
C ARG A 64 -3.17 -17.38 -10.31
N LEU A 65 -3.69 -18.16 -9.34
CA LEU A 65 -3.40 -17.91 -7.93
C LEU A 65 -1.93 -18.13 -7.61
N LEU A 66 -1.32 -19.16 -8.19
CA LEU A 66 0.12 -19.41 -8.03
C LEU A 66 0.93 -18.22 -8.57
N GLY A 67 0.54 -17.69 -9.73
CA GLY A 67 1.21 -16.50 -10.31
C GLY A 67 1.12 -15.29 -9.38
N LEU A 68 -0.03 -15.06 -8.76
CA LEU A 68 -0.17 -13.98 -7.78
C LEU A 68 0.74 -14.20 -6.58
N ARG A 69 0.77 -15.41 -6.02
CA ARG A 69 1.64 -15.72 -4.87
C ARG A 69 3.11 -15.53 -5.20
N GLN A 70 3.52 -15.93 -6.40
CA GLN A 70 4.90 -15.72 -6.85
C GLN A 70 5.23 -14.24 -6.98
N ALA A 71 4.31 -13.43 -7.51
CA ALA A 71 4.51 -11.99 -7.61
C ALA A 71 4.59 -11.35 -6.22
N ILE A 72 3.71 -11.72 -5.30
CA ILE A 72 3.76 -11.24 -3.91
C ILE A 72 5.11 -11.58 -3.28
N ALA A 73 5.62 -12.78 -3.51
CA ALA A 73 6.88 -13.24 -2.94
C ALA A 73 8.08 -12.41 -3.39
N THR A 74 7.98 -11.67 -4.50
CA THR A 74 9.06 -10.79 -4.97
C THR A 74 9.09 -9.45 -4.23
N THR A 75 8.05 -9.11 -3.48
CA THR A 75 7.95 -7.84 -2.77
C THR A 75 7.96 -8.13 -1.26
N PRO A 76 8.88 -7.54 -0.50
CA PRO A 76 8.85 -7.72 0.95
C PRO A 76 7.52 -7.25 1.54
N THR A 77 6.92 -8.11 2.34
CA THR A 77 5.69 -7.80 3.08
C THR A 77 6.05 -7.44 4.51
N ILE A 78 5.64 -6.27 4.95
CA ILE A 78 5.89 -5.80 6.30
C ILE A 78 4.84 -6.40 7.23
N PRO A 79 5.26 -7.20 8.22
CA PRO A 79 4.31 -7.86 9.12
C PRO A 79 3.64 -6.87 10.08
N VAL A 80 2.53 -7.30 10.67
CA VAL A 80 1.85 -6.54 11.72
C VAL A 80 2.60 -6.78 13.03
N THR A 81 3.53 -5.88 13.32
CA THR A 81 4.32 -5.92 14.56
C THR A 81 3.62 -5.14 15.66
N ALA A 82 4.17 -5.20 16.88
CA ALA A 82 3.67 -4.39 17.99
C ALA A 82 3.69 -2.89 17.64
N ASP A 83 4.72 -2.44 16.93
CA ASP A 83 4.82 -1.03 16.55
C ASP A 83 3.72 -0.62 15.54
N VAL A 84 3.38 -1.50 14.61
CA VAL A 84 2.30 -1.27 13.65
C VAL A 84 0.94 -1.23 14.38
N ILE A 85 0.74 -2.13 15.33
CA ILE A 85 -0.50 -2.16 16.13
C ILE A 85 -0.65 -0.87 16.92
N GLU A 86 0.40 -0.41 17.56
CA GLU A 86 0.38 0.85 18.32
C GLU A 86 0.10 2.04 17.39
N ALA A 87 0.78 2.08 16.25
CA ALA A 87 0.56 3.15 15.27
C ALA A 87 -0.88 3.15 14.76
N PHE A 88 -1.46 1.99 14.52
CA PHE A 88 -2.85 1.87 14.08
C PHE A 88 -3.82 2.44 15.11
N ALA A 89 -3.64 2.07 16.38
CA ALA A 89 -4.52 2.56 17.45
C ALA A 89 -4.43 4.07 17.61
N ARG A 90 -3.20 4.61 17.60
CA ARG A 90 -2.97 6.06 17.69
C ARG A 90 -3.54 6.79 16.47
N LEU A 91 -3.29 6.27 15.30
CA LEU A 91 -3.77 6.89 14.05
C LEU A 91 -5.30 7.02 14.05
N ARG A 92 -6.00 5.95 14.40
CA ARG A 92 -7.47 5.99 14.40
C ARG A 92 -8.01 6.96 15.42
N THR A 93 -7.35 7.07 16.58
CA THR A 93 -7.71 8.04 17.59
C THR A 93 -7.51 9.48 17.09
N GLU A 94 -6.36 9.75 16.50
CA GLU A 94 -6.06 11.07 15.94
C GLU A 94 -7.01 11.44 14.80
N CYS A 95 -7.32 10.47 13.94
CA CYS A 95 -8.27 10.68 12.84
C CYS A 95 -9.67 10.97 13.36
N ARG A 96 -10.08 10.32 14.44
CA ARG A 96 -11.37 10.60 15.07
C ARG A 96 -11.46 12.04 15.56
N PHE A 97 -10.43 12.53 16.23
CA PHE A 97 -10.40 13.91 16.71
C PHE A 97 -10.31 14.93 15.57
N ALA A 98 -9.62 14.59 14.50
CA ALA A 98 -9.44 15.48 13.35
C ALA A 98 -10.61 15.44 12.36
N GLY A 99 -11.56 14.50 12.52
CA GLY A 99 -12.62 14.28 11.54
C GLY A 99 -12.14 13.65 10.24
N HIS A 100 -11.02 12.91 10.29
CA HIS A 100 -10.45 12.28 9.11
C HIS A 100 -11.14 10.95 8.80
N ALA A 101 -11.32 10.65 7.50
CA ALA A 101 -12.07 9.48 7.06
C ALA A 101 -11.48 8.14 7.51
N LEU A 102 -10.18 8.06 7.79
CA LEU A 102 -9.54 6.82 8.24
C LEU A 102 -10.01 6.35 9.63
N GLN A 103 -10.82 7.14 10.33
CA GLN A 103 -11.48 6.68 11.56
C GLN A 103 -12.59 5.68 11.29
N ALA A 104 -13.16 5.68 10.09
CA ALA A 104 -14.34 4.89 9.76
C ALA A 104 -14.02 3.40 9.61
N LYS A 105 -14.98 2.55 9.98
CA LYS A 105 -14.83 1.11 9.83
C LYS A 105 -14.61 0.68 8.39
N ASP A 106 -15.23 1.39 7.44
CA ASP A 106 -15.09 1.08 6.01
C ASP A 106 -13.68 1.29 5.50
N HIS A 107 -12.86 2.04 6.23
CA HIS A 107 -11.48 2.37 5.85
C HIS A 107 -10.45 1.74 6.78
N MET A 108 -10.81 0.69 7.50
CA MET A 108 -9.87 0.01 8.39
C MET A 108 -8.67 -0.56 7.66
N GLY A 109 -8.89 -1.14 6.47
CA GLY A 109 -7.78 -1.64 5.66
C GLY A 109 -6.80 -0.55 5.30
N ASP A 110 -7.31 0.61 4.88
CA ASP A 110 -6.47 1.77 4.56
C ASP A 110 -5.73 2.27 5.79
N ALA A 111 -6.38 2.25 6.95
CA ALA A 111 -5.74 2.65 8.21
C ALA A 111 -4.59 1.71 8.58
N TRP A 112 -4.71 0.40 8.33
CA TRP A 112 -3.61 -0.54 8.55
C TRP A 112 -2.43 -0.27 7.63
N ILE A 113 -2.70 0.06 6.36
CA ILE A 113 -1.64 0.42 5.41
C ILE A 113 -0.92 1.69 5.89
N ALA A 114 -1.69 2.73 6.24
CA ALA A 114 -1.12 3.98 6.74
C ALA A 114 -0.29 3.75 8.01
N ALA A 115 -0.80 2.94 8.95
CA ALA A 115 -0.10 2.62 10.20
C ALA A 115 1.24 1.94 9.94
N THR A 116 1.31 1.08 8.92
CA THR A 116 2.55 0.42 8.54
C THR A 116 3.60 1.45 8.09
N GLY A 117 3.19 2.41 7.27
CA GLY A 117 4.07 3.48 6.83
C GLY A 117 4.54 4.35 7.99
N ILE A 118 3.62 4.72 8.89
CA ILE A 118 3.94 5.54 10.05
C ILE A 118 4.93 4.83 10.98
N ALA A 119 4.67 3.56 11.30
CA ALA A 119 5.50 2.80 12.23
C ALA A 119 6.94 2.64 11.76
N HIS A 120 7.15 2.50 10.45
CA HIS A 120 8.45 2.24 9.87
C HIS A 120 9.10 3.46 9.22
N GLY A 121 8.41 4.58 9.17
CA GLY A 121 8.92 5.76 8.49
C GLY A 121 8.98 5.61 6.97
N PHE A 122 8.14 4.75 6.39
CA PHE A 122 8.07 4.58 4.94
C PHE A 122 7.10 5.58 4.33
N PRO A 123 7.51 6.35 3.31
CA PRO A 123 6.53 7.13 2.55
C PRO A 123 5.59 6.18 1.81
N LEU A 124 4.33 6.59 1.69
CA LEU A 124 3.30 5.82 0.98
C LEU A 124 3.10 6.39 -0.43
N LEU A 125 3.16 5.52 -1.42
CA LEU A 125 2.75 5.84 -2.78
C LEU A 125 1.34 5.28 -3.00
N THR A 126 0.40 6.15 -3.30
CA THR A 126 -1.01 5.80 -3.48
C THR A 126 -1.65 6.69 -4.55
N GLY A 127 -2.68 6.17 -5.20
CA GLY A 127 -3.56 6.95 -6.06
C GLY A 127 -4.88 7.32 -5.38
N ASP A 128 -5.05 6.96 -4.12
CA ASP A 128 -6.30 7.18 -3.39
C ASP A 128 -6.22 8.42 -2.51
N SER A 129 -7.12 9.37 -2.74
CA SER A 129 -7.16 10.62 -2.00
C SER A 129 -7.47 10.47 -0.51
N ILE A 130 -7.96 9.30 -0.07
CA ILE A 130 -8.30 9.07 1.33
C ILE A 130 -7.10 9.24 2.27
N PHE A 131 -5.89 9.03 1.75
CA PHE A 131 -4.69 9.16 2.56
C PHE A 131 -4.20 10.60 2.71
N GLY A 132 -4.82 11.54 2.02
CA GLY A 132 -4.46 12.97 2.16
C GLY A 132 -4.67 13.45 3.58
N ASP A 133 -3.75 14.28 4.06
CA ASP A 133 -3.81 14.88 5.40
C ASP A 133 -3.87 13.86 6.55
N THR A 134 -3.37 12.66 6.33
CA THR A 134 -3.31 11.63 7.37
C THR A 134 -2.24 11.97 8.39
N PRO A 135 -2.59 12.08 9.68
CA PRO A 135 -1.61 12.42 10.72
C PRO A 135 -0.42 11.44 10.74
N GLY A 136 0.79 11.98 10.69
CA GLY A 136 2.00 11.19 10.80
C GLY A 136 2.43 10.44 9.56
N LEU A 137 1.64 10.44 8.50
CA LEU A 137 1.95 9.73 7.25
C LEU A 137 2.61 10.68 6.25
N THR A 138 3.69 10.22 5.63
CA THR A 138 4.32 10.93 4.52
C THR A 138 3.86 10.29 3.21
N LEU A 139 3.39 11.09 2.27
CA LEU A 139 3.05 10.61 0.94
C LEU A 139 4.23 10.83 0.01
N LEU A 140 4.51 9.85 -0.86
CA LEU A 140 5.50 10.01 -1.92
C LEU A 140 4.82 10.71 -3.10
N GLU A 141 5.31 11.88 -3.44
CA GLU A 141 4.73 12.69 -4.50
C GLU A 141 5.81 13.21 -5.44
N ASP A 142 5.39 13.68 -6.62
CA ASP A 142 6.30 14.34 -7.53
C ASP A 142 6.88 15.59 -6.90
N ALA A 143 8.18 15.79 -7.10
CA ALA A 143 8.85 17.04 -6.76
C ALA A 143 8.55 18.05 -7.87
N SER A 144 7.36 18.61 -7.85
CA SER A 144 6.99 19.62 -8.84
C SER A 144 7.06 21.00 -8.25
#